data_1f6169b300b476a736683307772f48e1
#
_entry.id   1f6169b300b476a736683307772f48e1
#
_cell.length_a   1.000
_cell.length_b   1.000
_cell.length_c   1.000
_cell.angle_alpha   90.00
_cell.angle_beta   90.00
_cell.angle_gamma   90.00
#
_symmetry.space_group_name_H-M   'P 1'
#
loop_
_entity.id
_entity.type
_entity.pdbx_description
1 polymer ?
#
loop_
_entity_poly.entity_id
_entity_poly.type
_entity_poly.pdbx_seq_one_letter_code
_entity_poly.pdbx_strand_id
1 'polypeptide(L)'
;KRKSGRPSKINSGQVGPNFDERRSNQIVADEAGESVKQVQRFIRLNKLTPELMKMVDDGKLKTTPAVELSYLTPEEQEDFLSYMESEGCTPSLSQAQKLKEASKESVLTSEKIQHIMAAKPPSVKPRDPQLMIPVAKVERYFPKGFTSDQMQQVIVKLLENYARAHQHGSR
;
A
#
# COMPACT_ATOMS: atom_id res chain seq x y z
N LYS A 1 8.23 55.79 -30.96
CA LYS A 1 7.75 55.69 -29.56
C LYS A 1 7.91 54.27 -29.10
N ARG A 2 8.98 53.97 -28.35
CA ARG A 2 9.21 52.65 -27.73
C ARG A 2 8.35 52.53 -26.49
N LYS A 3 7.47 51.53 -26.44
CA LYS A 3 6.75 51.16 -25.23
C LYS A 3 7.70 50.44 -24.30
N SER A 4 8.01 51.08 -23.17
CA SER A 4 8.72 50.48 -22.04
C SER A 4 7.89 49.35 -21.46
N GLY A 5 8.29 48.12 -21.66
CA GLY A 5 7.72 46.95 -20.97
C GLY A 5 8.13 46.99 -19.51
N ARG A 6 7.14 46.96 -18.63
CA ARG A 6 7.28 46.85 -17.19
C ARG A 6 7.99 45.54 -16.87
N PRO A 7 9.11 45.49 -16.13
CA PRO A 7 9.71 44.25 -15.73
C PRO A 7 8.69 43.49 -14.87
N SER A 8 8.40 42.23 -15.24
CA SER A 8 7.58 41.35 -14.45
C SER A 8 8.25 41.19 -13.07
N LYS A 9 7.54 41.55 -12.03
CA LYS A 9 7.95 41.22 -10.66
C LYS A 9 8.24 39.70 -10.61
N ILE A 10 9.52 39.35 -10.47
CA ILE A 10 9.90 38.02 -9.99
C ILE A 10 9.24 37.91 -8.64
N ASN A 11 8.18 37.14 -8.60
CA ASN A 11 7.51 36.81 -7.36
C ASN A 11 8.52 35.97 -6.55
N SER A 12 9.24 36.60 -5.64
CA SER A 12 10.00 35.93 -4.60
C SER A 12 8.99 35.34 -3.62
N GLY A 13 8.10 34.48 -4.19
CA GLY A 13 7.19 33.66 -3.43
C GLY A 13 8.04 32.77 -2.54
N GLN A 14 7.82 32.95 -1.26
CA GLN A 14 8.25 32.14 -0.15
C GLN A 14 8.58 30.72 -0.61
N VAL A 15 9.87 30.42 -0.71
CA VAL A 15 10.38 29.05 -0.79
C VAL A 15 10.07 28.46 0.59
N GLY A 16 8.88 27.89 0.72
CA GLY A 16 8.52 27.16 1.93
C GLY A 16 9.49 25.99 2.09
N PRO A 17 9.81 25.57 3.31
CA PRO A 17 10.77 24.51 3.61
C PRO A 17 10.49 23.19 2.87
N ASN A 18 9.29 22.99 2.37
CA ASN A 18 8.88 21.79 1.61
C ASN A 18 9.33 21.74 0.13
N PHE A 19 9.84 22.82 -0.44
CA PHE A 19 10.19 22.83 -1.86
C PHE A 19 11.59 22.21 -2.10
N ASP A 20 12.49 22.40 -1.17
CA ASP A 20 13.86 21.84 -1.24
C ASP A 20 13.87 20.33 -0.94
N GLU A 21 13.06 19.88 0.04
CA GLU A 21 12.93 18.44 0.34
C GLU A 21 12.38 17.64 -0.84
N ARG A 22 11.42 18.19 -1.60
CA ARG A 22 10.88 17.51 -2.78
C ARG A 22 11.93 17.31 -3.88
N ARG A 23 12.79 18.29 -4.10
CA ARG A 23 13.89 18.20 -5.07
C ARG A 23 14.95 17.22 -4.61
N SER A 24 15.35 17.28 -3.34
CA SER A 24 16.32 16.37 -2.77
C SER A 24 15.87 14.92 -2.83
N ASN A 25 14.60 14.65 -2.48
CA ASN A 25 14.04 13.31 -2.55
C ASN A 25 13.94 12.79 -4.00
N GLN A 26 13.72 13.67 -4.99
CA GLN A 26 13.73 13.30 -6.41
C GLN A 26 15.13 12.90 -6.85
N ILE A 27 16.15 13.67 -6.49
CA ILE A 27 17.54 13.36 -6.83
C ILE A 27 17.96 12.01 -6.25
N VAL A 28 17.66 11.79 -4.96
CA VAL A 28 17.96 10.50 -4.30
C VAL A 28 17.19 9.34 -4.93
N ALA A 29 15.94 9.56 -5.33
CA ALA A 29 15.13 8.55 -5.99
C ALA A 29 15.73 8.16 -7.36
N ASP A 30 16.13 9.16 -8.14
CA ASP A 30 16.74 8.95 -9.47
C ASP A 30 18.10 8.24 -9.35
N GLU A 31 18.94 8.61 -8.37
CA GLU A 31 20.22 7.96 -8.11
C GLU A 31 20.07 6.51 -7.60
N ALA A 32 19.07 6.26 -6.75
CA ALA A 32 18.83 4.93 -6.20
C ALA A 32 18.01 4.02 -7.13
N GLY A 33 17.46 4.53 -8.22
CA GLY A 33 16.55 3.80 -9.11
C GLY A 33 15.19 3.49 -8.45
N GLU A 34 14.81 4.27 -7.45
CA GLU A 34 13.63 4.08 -6.63
C GLU A 34 12.57 5.17 -6.90
N SER A 35 11.34 4.95 -6.47
CA SER A 35 10.33 6.01 -6.54
C SER A 35 10.49 7.01 -5.38
N VAL A 36 10.14 8.27 -5.61
CA VAL A 36 10.13 9.30 -4.56
C VAL A 36 9.33 8.87 -3.32
N LYS A 37 8.22 8.14 -3.54
CA LYS A 37 7.41 7.59 -2.45
C LYS A 37 8.18 6.56 -1.62
N GLN A 38 9.03 5.77 -2.27
CA GLN A 38 9.85 4.77 -1.58
C GLN A 38 10.95 5.46 -0.76
N VAL A 39 11.61 6.47 -1.32
CA VAL A 39 12.59 7.29 -0.59
C VAL A 39 11.93 7.92 0.65
N GLN A 40 10.75 8.51 0.51
CA GLN A 40 10.02 9.08 1.65
C GLN A 40 9.68 8.05 2.72
N ARG A 41 9.37 6.80 2.34
CA ARG A 41 9.15 5.70 3.29
C ARG A 41 10.43 5.37 4.05
N PHE A 42 11.57 5.27 3.38
CA PHE A 42 12.86 5.02 4.02
C PHE A 42 13.25 6.14 4.98
N ILE A 43 13.10 7.41 4.55
CA ILE A 43 13.33 8.56 5.43
C ILE A 43 12.41 8.49 6.67
N ARG A 44 11.17 8.05 6.48
CA ARG A 44 10.22 7.94 7.58
C ARG A 44 10.63 6.89 8.61
N LEU A 45 11.25 5.78 8.19
CA LEU A 45 11.75 4.75 9.11
C LEU A 45 12.75 5.29 10.14
N ASN A 46 13.50 6.37 9.83
CA ASN A 46 14.40 7.03 10.78
C ASN A 46 13.67 7.66 11.99
N LYS A 47 12.33 7.67 12.00
CA LYS A 47 11.51 8.09 13.14
C LYS A 47 11.12 6.96 14.08
N LEU A 48 11.53 5.74 13.76
CA LEU A 48 11.36 4.60 14.66
C LEU A 48 12.39 4.67 15.80
N THR A 49 12.02 4.09 16.94
CA THR A 49 12.98 3.81 18.02
C THR A 49 14.03 2.81 17.52
N PRO A 50 15.26 2.84 18.07
CA PRO A 50 16.34 1.95 17.61
C PRO A 50 15.97 0.46 17.65
N GLU A 51 15.18 0.06 18.65
CA GLU A 51 14.75 -1.32 18.87
C GLU A 51 13.77 -1.75 17.75
N LEU A 52 12.79 -0.92 17.42
CA LEU A 52 11.86 -1.20 16.31
C LEU A 52 12.59 -1.19 14.95
N MET A 53 13.56 -0.29 14.77
CA MET A 53 14.38 -0.27 13.56
C MET A 53 15.20 -1.54 13.43
N LYS A 54 15.80 -2.02 14.52
CA LYS A 54 16.50 -3.31 14.54
C LYS A 54 15.59 -4.47 14.17
N MET A 55 14.33 -4.47 14.62
CA MET A 55 13.36 -5.50 14.21
C MET A 55 13.04 -5.46 12.72
N VAL A 56 13.09 -4.29 12.08
CA VAL A 56 12.94 -4.16 10.63
C VAL A 56 14.18 -4.73 9.92
N ASP A 57 15.37 -4.41 10.39
CA ASP A 57 16.64 -4.90 9.83
C ASP A 57 16.78 -6.42 9.98
N ASP A 58 16.35 -6.97 11.12
CA ASP A 58 16.29 -8.42 11.37
C ASP A 58 15.17 -9.14 10.57
N GLY A 59 14.35 -8.41 9.84
CA GLY A 59 13.23 -8.96 9.07
C GLY A 59 12.03 -9.44 9.90
N LYS A 60 12.05 -9.21 11.22
CA LYS A 60 10.96 -9.56 12.13
C LYS A 60 9.73 -8.65 11.94
N LEU A 61 9.98 -7.37 11.68
CA LEU A 61 8.95 -6.39 11.39
C LEU A 61 9.01 -5.99 9.91
N LYS A 62 7.89 -6.14 9.19
CA LYS A 62 7.82 -5.74 7.77
C LYS A 62 7.93 -4.23 7.63
N THR A 63 8.64 -3.75 6.61
CA THR A 63 8.84 -2.32 6.31
C THR A 63 7.54 -1.52 6.22
N THR A 64 6.50 -2.09 5.59
CA THR A 64 5.23 -1.36 5.39
C THR A 64 4.49 -1.07 6.69
N PRO A 65 4.24 -2.03 7.61
CA PRO A 65 3.74 -1.72 8.95
C PRO A 65 4.67 -0.79 9.75
N ALA A 66 5.99 -0.96 9.65
CA ALA A 66 6.98 -0.14 10.34
C ALA A 66 6.86 1.35 9.98
N VAL A 67 6.63 1.67 8.69
CA VAL A 67 6.35 3.04 8.24
C VAL A 67 5.10 3.62 8.92
N GLU A 68 4.05 2.84 9.12
CA GLU A 68 2.86 3.31 9.83
C GLU A 68 3.14 3.52 11.33
N LEU A 69 3.90 2.64 11.96
CA LEU A 69 4.31 2.77 13.37
C LEU A 69 5.22 3.99 13.61
N SER A 70 5.99 4.42 12.63
CA SER A 70 6.84 5.60 12.73
C SER A 70 6.07 6.93 12.89
N TYR A 71 4.73 6.89 12.82
CA TYR A 71 3.86 8.03 13.12
C TYR A 71 3.45 8.11 14.59
N LEU A 72 3.70 7.07 15.38
CA LEU A 72 3.48 7.05 16.82
C LEU A 72 4.55 7.93 17.51
N THR A 73 4.24 8.42 18.71
CA THR A 73 5.24 9.08 19.55
C THR A 73 6.27 8.06 20.03
N PRO A 74 7.48 8.49 20.42
CA PRO A 74 8.50 7.57 20.95
C PRO A 74 7.99 6.72 22.11
N GLU A 75 7.24 7.30 23.03
CA GLU A 75 6.65 6.62 24.19
C GLU A 75 5.64 5.54 23.74
N GLU A 76 4.76 5.87 22.80
CA GLU A 76 3.81 4.89 22.23
C GLU A 76 4.51 3.77 21.46
N GLN A 77 5.66 4.05 20.84
CA GLN A 77 6.48 3.04 20.18
C GLN A 77 7.11 2.08 21.19
N GLU A 78 7.57 2.57 22.36
CA GLU A 78 8.11 1.76 23.45
C GLU A 78 7.03 0.88 24.09
N ASP A 79 5.84 1.44 24.36
CA ASP A 79 4.69 0.69 24.87
C ASP A 79 4.27 -0.41 23.89
N PHE A 80 4.25 -0.09 22.61
CA PHE A 80 3.93 -1.05 21.57
C PHE A 80 5.01 -2.13 21.43
N LEU A 81 6.29 -1.79 21.55
CA LEU A 81 7.39 -2.75 21.55
C LEU A 81 7.25 -3.73 22.72
N SER A 82 6.99 -3.22 23.94
CA SER A 82 6.77 -4.03 25.13
C SER A 82 5.61 -5.02 24.94
N TYR A 83 4.54 -4.58 24.27
CA TYR A 83 3.42 -5.45 23.92
C TYR A 83 3.85 -6.55 22.93
N MET A 84 4.59 -6.19 21.87
CA MET A 84 5.06 -7.19 20.89
C MET A 84 5.98 -8.24 21.50
N GLU A 85 6.83 -7.85 22.45
CA GLU A 85 7.73 -8.75 23.15
C GLU A 85 6.97 -9.71 24.08
N SER A 86 5.96 -9.21 24.77
CA SER A 86 5.14 -10.02 25.69
C SER A 86 4.27 -11.05 24.97
N GLU A 87 3.69 -10.66 23.84
CA GLU A 87 2.74 -11.49 23.07
C GLU A 87 3.41 -12.27 21.92
N GLY A 88 4.68 -12.00 21.64
CA GLY A 88 5.42 -12.65 20.55
C GLY A 88 4.80 -12.43 19.16
N CYS A 89 4.10 -11.31 18.95
CA CYS A 89 3.36 -11.04 17.74
C CYS A 89 3.85 -9.75 17.04
N THR A 90 3.64 -9.67 15.74
CA THR A 90 3.95 -8.48 14.94
C THR A 90 2.69 -7.96 14.25
N PRO A 91 2.56 -6.63 14.07
CA PRO A 91 1.34 -6.06 13.51
C PRO A 91 1.24 -6.33 12.01
N SER A 92 0.03 -6.58 11.55
CA SER A 92 -0.33 -6.46 10.15
C SER A 92 -0.41 -4.99 9.73
N LEU A 93 -0.39 -4.70 8.43
CA LEU A 93 -0.56 -3.33 7.94
C LEU A 93 -1.85 -2.68 8.47
N SER A 94 -2.97 -3.40 8.48
CA SER A 94 -4.24 -2.87 8.95
C SER A 94 -4.24 -2.55 10.45
N GLN A 95 -3.54 -3.34 11.26
CA GLN A 95 -3.36 -3.07 12.68
C GLN A 95 -2.46 -1.86 12.89
N ALA A 96 -1.33 -1.75 12.20
CA ALA A 96 -0.44 -0.59 12.26
C ALA A 96 -1.14 0.71 11.84
N GLN A 97 -2.00 0.67 10.82
CA GLN A 97 -2.82 1.81 10.42
C GLN A 97 -3.82 2.23 11.51
N LYS A 98 -4.49 1.27 12.16
CA LYS A 98 -5.41 1.55 13.27
C LYS A 98 -4.68 2.11 14.49
N LEU A 99 -3.48 1.60 14.81
CA LEU A 99 -2.64 2.16 15.88
C LEU A 99 -2.30 3.63 15.60
N LYS A 100 -1.87 3.94 14.37
CA LYS A 100 -1.60 5.31 13.93
C LYS A 100 -2.86 6.21 14.00
N GLU A 101 -4.02 5.72 13.63
CA GLU A 101 -5.28 6.47 13.72
C GLU A 101 -5.65 6.72 15.18
N ALA A 102 -5.56 5.71 16.03
CA ALA A 102 -5.83 5.82 17.45
C ALA A 102 -4.87 6.80 18.17
N SER A 103 -3.58 6.80 17.80
CA SER A 103 -2.58 7.75 18.30
C SER A 103 -2.90 9.21 17.92
N LYS A 104 -3.50 9.44 16.74
CA LYS A 104 -3.92 10.79 16.33
C LYS A 104 -5.13 11.31 17.10
N GLU A 105 -6.05 10.41 17.46
CA GLU A 105 -7.29 10.78 18.17
C GLU A 105 -7.05 10.99 19.66
N SER A 106 -6.18 10.19 20.23
CA SER A 106 -5.90 10.22 21.67
C SER A 106 -4.66 9.40 22.00
N VAL A 107 -4.08 9.61 23.19
CA VAL A 107 -2.94 8.82 23.69
C VAL A 107 -3.23 7.32 23.56
N LEU A 108 -2.27 6.59 22.99
CA LEU A 108 -2.37 5.16 22.77
C LEU A 108 -2.00 4.43 24.08
N THR A 109 -3.02 3.95 24.79
CA THR A 109 -2.82 3.16 26.01
C THR A 109 -2.60 1.68 25.70
N SER A 110 -1.94 0.97 26.62
CA SER A 110 -1.72 -0.50 26.47
C SER A 110 -3.00 -1.28 26.22
N GLU A 111 -4.13 -0.88 26.82
CA GLU A 111 -5.44 -1.50 26.59
C GLU A 111 -5.92 -1.31 25.13
N LYS A 112 -5.71 -0.12 24.56
CA LYS A 112 -6.05 0.15 23.16
C LYS A 112 -5.16 -0.63 22.21
N ILE A 113 -3.86 -0.71 22.50
CA ILE A 113 -2.91 -1.53 21.74
C ILE A 113 -3.40 -2.97 21.72
N GLN A 114 -3.69 -3.55 22.89
CA GLN A 114 -4.18 -4.92 23.02
C GLN A 114 -5.50 -5.12 22.23
N HIS A 115 -6.46 -4.22 22.36
CA HIS A 115 -7.73 -4.31 21.63
C HIS A 115 -7.55 -4.26 20.11
N ILE A 116 -6.67 -3.38 19.60
CA ILE A 116 -6.38 -3.26 18.16
C ILE A 116 -5.65 -4.49 17.64
N MET A 117 -4.70 -5.01 18.43
CA MET A 117 -3.91 -6.18 18.07
C MET A 117 -4.70 -7.48 18.17
N ALA A 118 -5.60 -7.62 19.15
CA ALA A 118 -6.52 -8.75 19.28
C ALA A 118 -7.58 -8.79 18.16
N ALA A 119 -7.90 -7.65 17.54
CA ALA A 119 -8.80 -7.61 16.41
C ALA A 119 -8.18 -8.39 15.24
N LYS A 120 -8.76 -9.55 14.90
CA LYS A 120 -8.34 -10.29 13.70
C LYS A 120 -8.38 -9.34 12.52
N PRO A 121 -7.30 -9.27 11.70
CA PRO A 121 -7.37 -8.53 10.45
C PRO A 121 -8.59 -9.03 9.69
N PRO A 122 -9.33 -8.14 9.00
CA PRO A 122 -10.47 -8.57 8.20
C PRO A 122 -9.96 -9.72 7.33
N SER A 123 -10.55 -10.89 7.51
CA SER A 123 -10.16 -12.05 6.72
C SER A 123 -10.34 -11.63 5.27
N VAL A 124 -9.23 -11.49 4.56
CA VAL A 124 -9.29 -11.35 3.11
C VAL A 124 -9.98 -12.64 2.68
N LYS A 125 -11.26 -12.55 2.32
CA LYS A 125 -11.97 -13.68 1.74
C LYS A 125 -11.03 -14.23 0.67
N PRO A 126 -10.71 -15.53 0.66
CA PRO A 126 -9.91 -16.09 -0.40
C PRO A 126 -10.55 -15.58 -1.69
N ARG A 127 -9.79 -14.87 -2.50
CA ARG A 127 -10.30 -14.48 -3.81
C ARG A 127 -10.55 -15.79 -4.52
N ASP A 128 -11.80 -16.01 -4.91
CA ASP A 128 -12.12 -17.17 -5.72
C ASP A 128 -11.09 -17.25 -6.85
N PRO A 129 -10.54 -18.41 -7.14
CA PRO A 129 -9.52 -18.55 -8.17
C PRO A 129 -10.08 -17.98 -9.47
N GLN A 130 -9.60 -16.80 -9.86
CA GLN A 130 -10.04 -16.14 -11.08
C GLN A 130 -9.20 -16.67 -12.24
N LEU A 131 -9.85 -17.32 -13.19
CA LEU A 131 -9.21 -17.65 -14.45
C LEU A 131 -9.13 -16.37 -15.31
N MET A 132 -7.95 -15.77 -15.38
CA MET A 132 -7.72 -14.61 -16.25
C MET A 132 -7.20 -15.07 -17.60
N ILE A 133 -8.06 -14.98 -18.63
CA ILE A 133 -7.66 -15.23 -20.02
C ILE A 133 -7.36 -13.88 -20.68
N PRO A 134 -6.12 -13.61 -21.11
CA PRO A 134 -5.81 -12.38 -21.83
C PRO A 134 -6.67 -12.23 -23.07
N VAL A 135 -7.34 -11.09 -23.25
CA VAL A 135 -8.22 -10.80 -24.40
C VAL A 135 -7.52 -11.08 -25.72
N ALA A 136 -6.25 -10.71 -25.85
CA ALA A 136 -5.45 -10.97 -27.06
C ALA A 136 -5.37 -12.45 -27.48
N LYS A 137 -5.57 -13.38 -26.55
CA LYS A 137 -5.58 -14.83 -26.87
C LYS A 137 -6.90 -15.31 -27.46
N VAL A 138 -8.00 -14.64 -27.10
CA VAL A 138 -9.36 -15.06 -27.48
C VAL A 138 -9.96 -14.19 -28.58
N GLU A 139 -9.54 -12.92 -28.70
CA GLU A 139 -10.06 -11.94 -29.66
C GLU A 139 -10.11 -12.48 -31.11
N ARG A 140 -9.09 -13.26 -31.52
CA ARG A 140 -9.02 -13.82 -32.85
C ARG A 140 -10.15 -14.81 -33.19
N TYR A 141 -10.87 -15.32 -32.22
CA TYR A 141 -11.98 -16.22 -32.36
C TYR A 141 -13.34 -15.52 -32.41
N PHE A 142 -13.37 -14.24 -32.23
CA PHE A 142 -14.59 -13.44 -32.18
C PHE A 142 -14.65 -12.42 -33.35
N PRO A 143 -15.85 -12.06 -33.81
CA PRO A 143 -16.03 -11.02 -34.80
C PRO A 143 -15.47 -9.68 -34.30
N LYS A 144 -14.98 -8.85 -35.25
CA LYS A 144 -14.52 -7.48 -34.91
C LYS A 144 -15.66 -6.67 -34.29
N GLY A 145 -15.40 -6.04 -33.15
CA GLY A 145 -16.35 -5.20 -32.42
C GLY A 145 -17.03 -5.88 -31.22
N PHE A 146 -16.72 -7.13 -30.94
CA PHE A 146 -17.17 -7.78 -29.72
C PHE A 146 -16.50 -7.14 -28.49
N THR A 147 -17.32 -6.78 -27.49
CA THR A 147 -16.81 -6.30 -26.21
C THR A 147 -16.31 -7.45 -25.34
N SER A 148 -15.46 -7.16 -24.35
CA SER A 148 -14.95 -8.16 -23.39
C SER A 148 -16.09 -8.92 -22.71
N ASP A 149 -17.18 -8.23 -22.33
CA ASP A 149 -18.34 -8.85 -21.68
C ASP A 149 -19.09 -9.80 -22.62
N GLN A 150 -19.24 -9.44 -23.90
CA GLN A 150 -19.87 -10.30 -24.91
C GLN A 150 -19.02 -11.56 -25.14
N MET A 151 -17.70 -11.42 -25.23
CA MET A 151 -16.78 -12.56 -25.34
C MET A 151 -16.91 -13.49 -24.12
N GLN A 152 -16.96 -12.93 -22.93
CA GLN A 152 -17.10 -13.69 -21.68
C GLN A 152 -18.42 -14.48 -21.66
N GLN A 153 -19.53 -13.87 -22.05
CA GLN A 153 -20.84 -14.54 -22.10
C GLN A 153 -20.83 -15.72 -23.06
N VAL A 154 -20.24 -15.56 -24.24
CA VAL A 154 -20.12 -16.67 -25.23
C VAL A 154 -19.23 -17.77 -24.67
N ILE A 155 -18.10 -17.46 -24.07
CA ILE A 155 -17.20 -18.46 -23.47
C ILE A 155 -17.92 -19.25 -22.38
N VAL A 156 -18.63 -18.59 -21.47
CA VAL A 156 -19.39 -19.27 -20.41
C VAL A 156 -20.42 -20.20 -20.99
N LYS A 157 -21.19 -19.75 -21.99
CA LYS A 157 -22.21 -20.56 -22.66
C LYS A 157 -21.64 -21.80 -23.39
N LEU A 158 -20.46 -21.65 -23.97
CA LEU A 158 -19.76 -22.79 -24.62
C LEU A 158 -19.27 -23.80 -23.56
N LEU A 159 -18.77 -23.34 -22.42
CA LEU A 159 -18.36 -24.20 -21.32
C LEU A 159 -19.54 -24.92 -20.67
N GLU A 160 -20.69 -24.28 -20.54
CA GLU A 160 -21.92 -24.93 -20.06
C GLU A 160 -22.37 -26.04 -20.99
N ASN A 161 -22.34 -25.83 -22.32
CA ASN A 161 -22.66 -26.84 -23.30
C ASN A 161 -21.66 -27.99 -23.28
N TYR A 162 -20.37 -27.69 -23.15
CA TYR A 162 -19.32 -28.69 -23.00
C TYR A 162 -19.53 -29.54 -21.74
N ALA A 163 -19.83 -28.93 -20.61
CA ALA A 163 -20.09 -29.65 -19.37
C ALA A 163 -21.31 -30.59 -19.50
N ARG A 164 -22.42 -30.15 -20.12
CA ARG A 164 -23.60 -30.98 -20.37
C ARG A 164 -23.27 -32.18 -21.25
N ALA A 165 -22.50 -31.99 -22.31
CA ALA A 165 -22.10 -33.05 -23.21
C ALA A 165 -21.24 -34.13 -22.52
N HIS A 166 -20.40 -33.74 -21.54
CA HIS A 166 -19.49 -34.64 -20.84
C HIS A 166 -20.06 -35.24 -19.55
N GLN A 167 -21.13 -34.65 -18.97
CA GLN A 167 -21.82 -35.27 -17.83
C GLN A 167 -22.61 -36.52 -18.19
N HIS A 168 -22.94 -36.76 -19.47
CA HIS A 168 -23.63 -37.94 -19.93
C HIS A 168 -22.71 -39.11 -20.35
N GLY A 169 -21.37 -38.92 -20.25
CA GLY A 169 -20.37 -39.93 -20.64
C GLY A 169 -19.81 -40.79 -19.51
N SER A 170 -20.25 -40.61 -18.28
CA SER A 170 -19.78 -41.37 -17.10
C SER A 170 -20.93 -42.25 -16.57
N ARG A 171 -21.25 -43.29 -17.27
CA ARG A 171 -21.97 -44.49 -16.77
C ARG A 171 -21.26 -45.72 -17.20
#